data_916cc08fb5b6a06eb52635f0ee4d1ccd
#
_entry.id   916cc08fb5b6a06eb52635f0ee4d1ccd
#
_cell.length_a   1.000
_cell.length_b   1.000
_cell.length_c   1.000
_cell.angle_alpha   90.00
_cell.angle_beta   90.00
_cell.angle_gamma   90.00
#
_symmetry.space_group_name_H-M   'P 1'
#
loop_
_entity.id
_entity.type
_entity.pdbx_description
1 polymer ?
#
loop_
_entity_poly.entity_id
_entity_poly.type
_entity_poly.pdbx_seq_one_letter_code
_entity_poly.pdbx_strand_id
1 'polypeptide(L)'
;DRLSNYIRYFEVENPQLPGLGALSQVEALAQSVCKQRSGDAMSCMSCHDPHSWPSPETKVAYYRSKCLACHGVAFGQKHRQGNPNCIGCHMPAVASRDVAHTQATDHRILRRPGPQPMLTDLNSLSKPALPQLVSFPASAGPPDVRDLALAWDALVRRGQGEFAPRAYDLLKQALRQDPNDATVAADLAYIEQKAGNTTQAKQLYQQALQADPTQVDAAVNLGVIEAQGGDPKAALKLWQDAFGRAPAHSAIGIDLALVSCDMGQVDAARTYLNRVLQFNPDLARARQFLEHLNAQPPKCQP
;
A
#
# COMPACT_ATOMS: atom_id res chain seq x y z
N ASP A 1 -11.70 10.63 -17.47
CA ASP A 1 -10.40 10.78 -16.77
C ASP A 1 -9.68 9.43 -16.73
N ARG A 2 -8.36 9.45 -16.91
CA ARG A 2 -7.54 8.25 -16.83
C ARG A 2 -7.16 7.99 -15.39
N LEU A 3 -7.18 6.73 -14.94
CA LEU A 3 -6.80 6.35 -13.59
C LEU A 3 -5.38 6.81 -13.21
N SER A 4 -4.47 6.84 -14.20
CA SER A 4 -3.10 7.36 -14.04
C SER A 4 -3.01 8.84 -13.64
N ASN A 5 -4.10 9.63 -13.75
CA ASN A 5 -4.14 11.00 -13.26
C ASN A 5 -4.31 11.08 -11.73
N TYR A 6 -4.76 9.98 -11.12
CA TYR A 6 -5.10 9.91 -9.68
C TYR A 6 -4.22 8.93 -8.91
N ILE A 7 -3.73 7.88 -9.59
CA ILE A 7 -2.93 6.80 -8.97
C ILE A 7 -1.70 6.55 -9.83
N ARG A 8 -0.53 6.64 -9.21
CA ARG A 8 0.75 6.23 -9.78
C ARG A 8 1.22 4.95 -9.10
N TYR A 9 1.69 4.00 -9.89
CA TYR A 9 2.33 2.79 -9.41
C TYR A 9 3.82 2.85 -9.66
N PHE A 10 4.58 2.32 -8.70
CA PHE A 10 6.02 2.19 -8.81
C PHE A 10 6.42 0.75 -8.59
N GLU A 11 7.33 0.26 -9.43
CA GLU A 11 8.04 -0.98 -9.21
C GLU A 11 9.35 -0.72 -8.47
N VAL A 12 9.68 -1.64 -7.56
CA VAL A 12 11.01 -1.68 -6.94
C VAL A 12 11.92 -2.48 -7.86
N GLU A 13 12.75 -1.81 -8.64
CA GLU A 13 13.72 -2.46 -9.50
C GLU A 13 15.03 -2.69 -8.74
N ASN A 14 15.44 -3.95 -8.62
CA ASN A 14 16.75 -4.31 -8.12
C ASN A 14 17.68 -4.58 -9.32
N PRO A 15 18.66 -3.69 -9.60
CA PRO A 15 19.56 -3.85 -10.74
C PRO A 15 20.39 -5.14 -10.73
N GLN A 16 20.60 -5.73 -9.54
CA GLN A 16 21.38 -6.97 -9.38
C GLN A 16 20.52 -8.22 -9.57
N LEU A 17 19.19 -8.08 -9.55
CA LEU A 17 18.25 -9.17 -9.61
C LEU A 17 17.07 -8.83 -10.55
N PRO A 18 17.34 -8.49 -11.82
CA PRO A 18 16.29 -8.14 -12.75
C PRO A 18 15.28 -9.29 -12.87
N GLY A 19 14.01 -9.00 -12.64
CA GLY A 19 12.91 -9.94 -12.76
C GLY A 19 12.78 -10.97 -11.62
N LEU A 20 13.44 -10.78 -10.48
CA LEU A 20 13.42 -11.70 -9.34
C LEU A 20 12.48 -11.28 -8.19
N GLY A 21 11.85 -10.11 -8.25
CA GLY A 21 10.80 -9.71 -7.32
C GLY A 21 9.53 -10.57 -7.47
N ALA A 22 8.71 -10.64 -6.43
CA ALA A 22 7.35 -11.15 -6.55
C ALA A 22 6.57 -10.19 -7.45
N LEU A 23 6.46 -10.55 -8.72
CA LEU A 23 5.66 -9.77 -9.65
C LEU A 23 4.18 -9.92 -9.30
N SER A 24 3.47 -8.82 -9.20
CA SER A 24 2.01 -8.87 -9.21
C SER A 24 1.52 -9.48 -10.54
N GLN A 25 0.30 -10.01 -10.54
CA GLN A 25 -0.29 -10.56 -11.78
C GLN A 25 -0.38 -9.51 -12.90
N VAL A 26 -0.53 -8.23 -12.52
CA VAL A 26 -0.58 -7.09 -13.45
C VAL A 26 0.80 -6.86 -14.08
N GLU A 27 1.85 -6.82 -13.27
CA GLU A 27 3.23 -6.66 -13.73
C GLU A 27 3.67 -7.83 -14.62
N ALA A 28 3.35 -9.05 -14.20
CA ALA A 28 3.63 -10.25 -14.99
C ALA A 28 2.91 -10.22 -16.35
N LEU A 29 1.63 -9.84 -16.37
CA LEU A 29 0.89 -9.71 -17.62
C LEU A 29 1.47 -8.61 -18.53
N ALA A 30 1.89 -7.47 -17.96
CA ALA A 30 2.51 -6.38 -18.72
C ALA A 30 3.81 -6.81 -19.42
N GLN A 31 4.56 -7.75 -18.82
CA GLN A 31 5.75 -8.35 -19.43
C GLN A 31 5.43 -9.37 -20.52
N SER A 32 4.19 -9.84 -20.64
CA SER A 32 3.81 -10.82 -21.66
C SER A 32 3.85 -10.22 -23.07
N VAL A 33 4.38 -10.98 -24.03
CA VAL A 33 4.36 -10.58 -25.46
C VAL A 33 2.93 -10.41 -25.97
N CYS A 34 1.99 -11.18 -25.44
CA CYS A 34 0.57 -11.06 -25.77
C CYS A 34 0.05 -9.66 -25.43
N LYS A 35 0.25 -9.19 -24.19
CA LYS A 35 -0.18 -7.86 -23.75
C LYS A 35 0.56 -6.74 -24.50
N GLN A 36 1.87 -6.87 -24.66
CA GLN A 36 2.68 -5.86 -25.35
C GLN A 36 2.23 -5.62 -26.80
N ARG A 37 1.80 -6.68 -27.49
CA ARG A 37 1.33 -6.59 -28.89
C ARG A 37 -0.14 -6.25 -29.04
N SER A 38 -0.96 -6.60 -28.05
CA SER A 38 -2.40 -6.35 -28.07
C SER A 38 -2.78 -4.99 -27.46
N GLY A 39 -1.88 -4.37 -26.70
CA GLY A 39 -2.14 -3.09 -26.04
C GLY A 39 -3.42 -3.10 -25.21
N ASP A 40 -4.26 -2.10 -25.40
CA ASP A 40 -5.52 -1.96 -24.67
C ASP A 40 -6.60 -2.98 -25.06
N ALA A 41 -6.42 -3.71 -26.19
CA ALA A 41 -7.32 -4.78 -26.57
C ALA A 41 -7.25 -6.01 -25.64
N MET A 42 -6.20 -6.11 -24.80
CA MET A 42 -6.04 -7.21 -23.83
C MET A 42 -6.04 -6.67 -22.40
N SER A 43 -6.91 -7.24 -21.58
CA SER A 43 -7.00 -6.96 -20.14
C SER A 43 -7.18 -8.25 -19.36
N CYS A 44 -7.25 -8.17 -18.03
CA CYS A 44 -7.58 -9.32 -17.17
C CYS A 44 -8.92 -9.96 -17.59
N MET A 45 -9.88 -9.13 -18.00
CA MET A 45 -11.21 -9.55 -18.45
C MET A 45 -11.21 -10.31 -19.78
N SER A 46 -10.14 -10.22 -20.56
CA SER A 46 -10.02 -11.04 -21.80
C SER A 46 -9.94 -12.54 -21.49
N CYS A 47 -9.44 -12.89 -20.29
CA CYS A 47 -9.26 -14.28 -19.86
C CYS A 47 -10.12 -14.64 -18.65
N HIS A 48 -10.44 -13.67 -17.78
CA HIS A 48 -11.19 -13.90 -16.55
C HIS A 48 -12.58 -13.28 -16.60
N ASP A 49 -13.57 -13.99 -16.04
CA ASP A 49 -14.87 -13.44 -15.71
C ASP A 49 -14.88 -13.12 -14.21
N PRO A 50 -15.08 -11.86 -13.78
CA PRO A 50 -15.06 -11.49 -12.38
C PRO A 50 -16.19 -12.11 -11.56
N HIS A 51 -17.24 -12.60 -12.24
CA HIS A 51 -18.44 -13.16 -11.61
C HIS A 51 -18.48 -14.69 -11.63
N SER A 52 -17.53 -15.36 -12.32
CA SER A 52 -17.51 -16.82 -12.40
C SER A 52 -16.10 -17.40 -12.51
N TRP A 53 -15.92 -18.58 -11.93
CA TRP A 53 -14.69 -19.36 -12.05
C TRP A 53 -14.96 -20.70 -12.71
N PRO A 54 -14.16 -21.12 -13.68
CA PRO A 54 -14.30 -22.45 -14.23
C PRO A 54 -13.97 -23.50 -13.15
N SER A 55 -14.76 -24.59 -13.12
CA SER A 55 -14.46 -25.73 -12.25
C SER A 55 -13.12 -26.38 -12.66
N PRO A 56 -12.47 -27.17 -11.77
CA PRO A 56 -11.24 -27.88 -12.11
C PRO A 56 -11.36 -28.69 -13.41
N GLU A 57 -12.51 -29.32 -13.67
CA GLU A 57 -12.80 -30.16 -14.83
C GLU A 57 -12.93 -29.34 -16.12
N THR A 58 -13.46 -28.14 -16.04
CA THR A 58 -13.72 -27.25 -17.20
C THR A 58 -12.60 -26.24 -17.42
N LYS A 59 -11.70 -26.05 -16.46
CA LYS A 59 -10.65 -25.02 -16.45
C LYS A 59 -9.80 -25.03 -17.74
N VAL A 60 -9.33 -26.20 -18.16
CA VAL A 60 -8.48 -26.33 -19.34
C VAL A 60 -9.21 -25.89 -20.60
N ALA A 61 -10.44 -26.36 -20.79
CA ALA A 61 -11.26 -26.02 -21.96
C ALA A 61 -11.63 -24.54 -21.96
N TYR A 62 -11.97 -23.99 -20.82
CA TYR A 62 -12.29 -22.57 -20.65
C TYR A 62 -11.14 -21.66 -21.07
N TYR A 63 -9.95 -21.83 -20.48
CA TYR A 63 -8.81 -20.99 -20.84
C TYR A 63 -8.27 -21.27 -22.24
N ARG A 64 -8.39 -22.51 -22.74
CA ARG A 64 -8.07 -22.80 -24.15
C ARG A 64 -8.93 -21.96 -25.09
N SER A 65 -10.23 -21.83 -24.84
CA SER A 65 -11.11 -21.02 -25.69
C SER A 65 -10.67 -19.55 -25.73
N LYS A 66 -10.19 -19.00 -24.60
CA LYS A 66 -9.66 -17.63 -24.53
C LYS A 66 -8.38 -17.47 -25.35
N CYS A 67 -7.48 -18.43 -25.30
CA CYS A 67 -6.25 -18.43 -26.13
C CYS A 67 -6.59 -18.51 -27.63
N LEU A 68 -7.51 -19.39 -28.01
CA LEU A 68 -7.89 -19.61 -29.39
C LEU A 68 -8.68 -18.48 -30.04
N ALA A 69 -9.29 -17.60 -29.24
CA ALA A 69 -9.92 -16.38 -29.73
C ALA A 69 -8.93 -15.46 -30.49
N CYS A 70 -7.66 -15.45 -30.06
CA CYS A 70 -6.59 -14.72 -30.74
C CYS A 70 -5.74 -15.61 -31.64
N HIS A 71 -5.39 -16.85 -31.20
CA HIS A 71 -4.49 -17.73 -31.92
C HIS A 71 -5.16 -18.57 -33.01
N GLY A 72 -6.48 -18.65 -33.03
CA GLY A 72 -7.25 -19.41 -33.99
C GLY A 72 -7.24 -20.94 -33.78
N VAL A 73 -8.30 -21.60 -34.21
CA VAL A 73 -8.51 -23.03 -33.97
C VAL A 73 -7.46 -23.88 -34.73
N ALA A 74 -7.11 -23.50 -35.94
CA ALA A 74 -6.14 -24.21 -36.76
C ALA A 74 -4.74 -24.26 -36.13
N PHE A 75 -4.32 -23.16 -35.46
CA PHE A 75 -3.10 -23.14 -34.67
C PHE A 75 -3.19 -24.14 -33.51
N GLY A 76 -4.30 -24.10 -32.75
CA GLY A 76 -4.49 -24.98 -31.60
C GLY A 76 -4.51 -26.49 -31.95
N GLN A 77 -4.90 -26.84 -33.18
CA GLN A 77 -4.88 -28.24 -33.67
C GLN A 77 -3.47 -28.72 -33.99
N LYS A 78 -2.63 -27.87 -34.54
CA LYS A 78 -1.26 -28.20 -34.99
C LYS A 78 -0.21 -28.06 -33.90
N HIS A 79 -0.45 -27.15 -32.92
CA HIS A 79 0.51 -26.87 -31.89
C HIS A 79 0.62 -28.01 -30.88
N ARG A 80 1.84 -28.54 -30.72
CA ARG A 80 2.12 -29.63 -29.76
C ARG A 80 1.17 -30.83 -29.92
N GLN A 81 0.89 -31.22 -31.15
CA GLN A 81 0.00 -32.36 -31.49
C GLN A 81 -1.42 -32.20 -30.90
N GLY A 82 -1.90 -30.96 -30.81
CA GLY A 82 -3.24 -30.67 -30.34
C GLY A 82 -3.43 -30.69 -28.81
N ASN A 83 -2.35 -30.67 -28.01
CA ASN A 83 -2.47 -30.64 -26.55
C ASN A 83 -3.41 -29.49 -26.10
N PRO A 84 -4.51 -29.79 -25.38
CA PRO A 84 -5.50 -28.80 -25.03
C PRO A 84 -5.04 -27.87 -23.88
N ASN A 85 -4.04 -28.27 -23.10
CA ASN A 85 -3.64 -27.54 -21.88
C ASN A 85 -2.62 -26.44 -22.19
N CYS A 86 -3.07 -25.34 -22.80
CA CYS A 86 -2.24 -24.18 -23.10
C CYS A 86 -1.65 -23.56 -21.82
N ILE A 87 -2.46 -23.42 -20.76
CA ILE A 87 -2.05 -22.77 -19.53
C ILE A 87 -1.00 -23.59 -18.76
N GLY A 88 -1.06 -24.91 -18.80
CA GLY A 88 -0.08 -25.77 -18.13
C GLY A 88 1.35 -25.59 -18.63
N CYS A 89 1.51 -25.18 -19.91
CA CYS A 89 2.81 -24.92 -20.50
C CYS A 89 3.18 -23.44 -20.50
N HIS A 90 2.24 -22.55 -20.87
CA HIS A 90 2.53 -21.13 -21.09
C HIS A 90 2.33 -20.26 -19.84
N MET A 91 1.60 -20.77 -18.84
CA MET A 91 1.32 -20.12 -17.58
C MET A 91 1.56 -21.09 -16.40
N PRO A 92 2.78 -21.62 -16.25
CA PRO A 92 3.06 -22.60 -15.21
C PRO A 92 2.84 -22.00 -13.81
N ALA A 93 2.59 -22.87 -12.84
CA ALA A 93 2.62 -22.47 -11.43
C ALA A 93 4.07 -22.17 -11.04
N VAL A 94 4.28 -21.03 -10.39
CA VAL A 94 5.57 -20.60 -9.86
C VAL A 94 5.45 -20.44 -8.35
N ALA A 95 6.49 -20.86 -7.62
CA ALA A 95 6.54 -20.66 -6.19
C ALA A 95 6.63 -19.16 -5.88
N SER A 96 5.85 -18.67 -4.93
CA SER A 96 6.07 -17.35 -4.35
C SER A 96 7.32 -17.39 -3.48
N ARG A 97 8.13 -16.32 -3.52
CA ARG A 97 9.40 -16.25 -2.77
C ARG A 97 9.25 -15.56 -1.43
N ASP A 98 8.31 -14.66 -1.36
CA ASP A 98 8.00 -13.81 -0.22
C ASP A 98 6.91 -14.41 0.69
N VAL A 99 6.15 -15.40 0.19
CA VAL A 99 5.16 -16.12 0.98
C VAL A 99 5.41 -17.63 0.86
N ALA A 100 5.86 -18.25 1.94
CA ALA A 100 6.12 -19.69 1.98
C ALA A 100 4.85 -20.50 1.66
N HIS A 101 5.04 -21.62 0.97
CA HIS A 101 3.97 -22.59 0.63
C HIS A 101 2.87 -22.06 -0.29
N THR A 102 3.07 -20.93 -0.97
CA THR A 102 2.14 -20.40 -1.98
C THR A 102 2.68 -20.60 -3.40
N GLN A 103 1.77 -20.81 -4.32
CA GLN A 103 2.07 -20.85 -5.75
C GLN A 103 1.19 -19.85 -6.48
N ALA A 104 1.78 -19.13 -7.40
CA ALA A 104 1.05 -18.23 -8.30
C ALA A 104 1.16 -18.75 -9.75
N THR A 105 0.15 -18.48 -10.56
CA THR A 105 0.21 -18.73 -11.99
C THR A 105 1.04 -17.64 -12.65
N ASP A 106 2.01 -18.02 -13.50
CA ASP A 106 2.85 -17.07 -14.24
C ASP A 106 2.05 -16.35 -15.35
N HIS A 107 1.70 -15.09 -15.12
CA HIS A 107 0.98 -14.28 -16.10
C HIS A 107 1.86 -13.64 -17.18
N ARG A 108 3.17 -13.90 -17.21
CA ARG A 108 4.05 -13.49 -18.32
C ARG A 108 3.70 -14.18 -19.63
N ILE A 109 2.92 -15.26 -19.59
CA ILE A 109 2.47 -16.04 -20.75
C ILE A 109 3.67 -16.40 -21.64
N LEU A 110 4.50 -17.29 -21.15
CA LEU A 110 5.81 -17.61 -21.72
C LEU A 110 5.68 -18.10 -23.18
N ARG A 111 6.30 -17.40 -24.11
CA ARG A 111 6.32 -17.85 -25.53
C ARG A 111 7.04 -19.19 -25.72
N ARG A 112 8.10 -19.40 -24.93
CA ARG A 112 8.89 -20.64 -24.91
C ARG A 112 8.96 -21.11 -23.46
N PRO A 113 8.03 -21.98 -23.04
CA PRO A 113 8.11 -22.56 -21.71
C PRO A 113 9.38 -23.40 -21.57
N GLY A 114 10.10 -23.20 -20.50
CA GLY A 114 11.33 -23.91 -20.17
C GLY A 114 11.49 -24.03 -18.66
N PRO A 115 12.49 -24.77 -18.17
CA PRO A 115 12.78 -24.83 -16.77
C PRO A 115 13.04 -23.40 -16.26
N GLN A 116 12.33 -23.01 -15.18
CA GLN A 116 12.61 -21.75 -14.49
C GLN A 116 14.02 -21.81 -13.91
N PRO A 117 14.85 -20.77 -14.07
CA PRO A 117 16.15 -20.76 -13.41
C PRO A 117 15.94 -20.89 -11.90
N MET A 118 16.47 -21.97 -11.33
CA MET A 118 16.58 -22.07 -9.87
C MET A 118 17.57 -21.00 -9.41
N LEU A 119 17.16 -20.17 -8.49
CA LEU A 119 18.05 -19.23 -7.85
C LEU A 119 19.05 -20.01 -7.02
N THR A 120 20.25 -20.10 -7.53
CA THR A 120 21.43 -20.49 -6.75
C THR A 120 21.80 -19.32 -5.84
N ASP A 121 21.75 -19.59 -4.54
CA ASP A 121 22.41 -18.88 -3.45
C ASP A 121 22.31 -17.34 -3.44
N LEU A 122 21.22 -16.84 -2.81
CA LEU A 122 21.08 -15.42 -2.49
C LEU A 122 22.16 -14.87 -1.56
N ASN A 123 22.91 -15.74 -0.87
CA ASN A 123 23.98 -15.37 0.05
C ASN A 123 25.28 -14.98 -0.66
N SER A 124 25.41 -15.26 -1.95
CA SER A 124 26.60 -14.91 -2.75
C SER A 124 26.55 -13.51 -3.37
N LEU A 125 25.43 -12.80 -3.21
CA LEU A 125 25.28 -11.44 -3.75
C LEU A 125 25.99 -10.45 -2.81
N SER A 126 27.00 -9.78 -3.34
CA SER A 126 27.57 -8.57 -2.72
C SER A 126 26.45 -7.59 -2.35
N LYS A 127 26.68 -6.76 -1.30
CA LYS A 127 25.70 -5.78 -0.80
C LYS A 127 24.80 -5.25 -1.92
N PRO A 128 23.47 -5.43 -1.83
CA PRO A 128 22.57 -5.04 -2.91
C PRO A 128 22.72 -3.55 -3.21
N ALA A 129 22.85 -3.20 -4.47
CA ALA A 129 22.67 -1.82 -4.89
C ALA A 129 21.29 -1.35 -4.39
N LEU A 130 21.20 -0.09 -3.95
CA LEU A 130 19.93 0.47 -3.49
C LEU A 130 18.88 0.26 -4.59
N PRO A 131 17.72 -0.28 -4.27
CA PRO A 131 16.65 -0.46 -5.25
C PRO A 131 16.26 0.89 -5.84
N GLN A 132 15.79 0.86 -7.08
CA GLN A 132 15.26 2.04 -7.75
C GLN A 132 13.74 1.90 -7.84
N LEU A 133 13.03 3.02 -7.68
CA LEU A 133 11.61 3.10 -8.00
C LEU A 133 11.45 3.56 -9.44
N VAL A 134 10.80 2.74 -10.24
CA VAL A 134 10.48 3.04 -11.64
C VAL A 134 8.97 3.15 -11.81
N SER A 135 8.54 4.07 -12.67
CA SER A 135 7.10 4.21 -12.95
C SER A 135 6.55 2.97 -13.64
N PHE A 136 5.39 2.52 -13.21
CA PHE A 136 4.67 1.44 -13.87
C PHE A 136 3.31 1.92 -14.41
N PRO A 137 2.97 1.65 -15.67
CA PRO A 137 3.84 1.04 -16.71
C PRO A 137 4.94 2.02 -17.13
N ALA A 138 6.02 1.50 -17.69
CA ALA A 138 7.15 2.32 -18.16
C ALA A 138 6.73 3.41 -19.17
N SER A 139 5.62 3.20 -19.89
CA SER A 139 5.00 4.19 -20.78
C SER A 139 4.41 5.41 -20.05
N ALA A 140 4.28 5.38 -18.71
CA ALA A 140 3.80 6.54 -17.94
C ALA A 140 4.81 7.70 -17.91
N GLY A 141 6.02 7.49 -18.42
CA GLY A 141 7.10 8.47 -18.42
C GLY A 141 7.82 8.58 -17.06
N PRO A 142 8.80 9.48 -16.95
CA PRO A 142 9.51 9.69 -15.70
C PRO A 142 8.53 10.22 -14.63
N PRO A 143 8.66 9.75 -13.38
CA PRO A 143 7.87 10.27 -12.29
C PRO A 143 8.25 11.71 -11.98
N ASP A 144 7.28 12.52 -11.57
CA ASP A 144 7.62 13.79 -10.96
C ASP A 144 8.21 13.61 -9.55
N VAL A 145 8.81 14.67 -9.03
CA VAL A 145 9.49 14.63 -7.73
C VAL A 145 8.52 14.32 -6.60
N ARG A 146 7.29 14.86 -6.67
CA ARG A 146 6.25 14.64 -5.69
C ARG A 146 5.86 13.16 -5.60
N ASP A 147 5.49 12.56 -6.74
CA ASP A 147 5.07 11.16 -6.80
C ASP A 147 6.18 10.22 -6.33
N LEU A 148 7.42 10.51 -6.73
CA LEU A 148 8.57 9.71 -6.32
C LEU A 148 8.86 9.85 -4.82
N ALA A 149 8.71 11.05 -4.26
CA ALA A 149 8.88 11.31 -2.83
C ALA A 149 7.86 10.52 -1.99
N LEU A 150 6.58 10.58 -2.37
CA LEU A 150 5.50 9.84 -1.71
C LEU A 150 5.68 8.32 -1.82
N ALA A 151 6.17 7.83 -2.96
CA ALA A 151 6.46 6.42 -3.14
C ALA A 151 7.59 5.92 -2.23
N TRP A 152 8.66 6.69 -2.06
CA TRP A 152 9.73 6.35 -1.10
C TRP A 152 9.25 6.44 0.34
N ASP A 153 8.43 7.46 0.71
CA ASP A 153 7.83 7.54 2.04
C ASP A 153 6.92 6.34 2.34
N ALA A 154 6.16 5.88 1.36
CA ALA A 154 5.33 4.68 1.51
C ALA A 154 6.14 3.43 1.86
N LEU A 155 7.37 3.28 1.35
CA LEU A 155 8.28 2.20 1.74
C LEU A 155 8.80 2.37 3.17
N VAL A 156 9.15 3.59 3.57
CA VAL A 156 9.56 3.92 4.95
C VAL A 156 8.46 3.56 5.94
N ARG A 157 7.20 3.93 5.64
CA ARG A 157 6.03 3.62 6.48
C ARG A 157 5.74 2.12 6.58
N ARG A 158 6.16 1.32 5.59
CA ARG A 158 6.11 -0.15 5.60
C ARG A 158 7.27 -0.80 6.35
N GLY A 159 8.09 -0.03 7.06
CA GLY A 159 9.18 -0.52 7.89
C GLY A 159 10.54 -0.57 7.21
N GLN A 160 10.69 -0.07 5.98
CA GLN A 160 11.95 0.02 5.26
C GLN A 160 12.65 1.35 5.59
N GLY A 161 13.02 1.52 6.86
CA GLY A 161 13.56 2.78 7.39
C GLY A 161 14.88 3.23 6.75
N GLU A 162 15.61 2.33 6.09
CA GLU A 162 16.83 2.63 5.36
C GLU A 162 16.62 3.61 4.20
N PHE A 163 15.38 3.75 3.70
CA PHE A 163 15.03 4.69 2.64
C PHE A 163 14.63 6.08 3.15
N ALA A 164 14.54 6.28 4.46
CA ALA A 164 14.13 7.56 5.03
C ALA A 164 14.99 8.76 4.55
N PRO A 165 16.33 8.67 4.43
CA PRO A 165 17.11 9.80 3.90
C PRO A 165 16.71 10.19 2.48
N ARG A 166 16.41 9.21 1.62
CA ARG A 166 16.01 9.47 0.23
C ARG A 166 14.61 10.06 0.14
N ALA A 167 13.65 9.51 0.90
CA ALA A 167 12.30 10.07 1.01
C ALA A 167 12.35 11.51 1.51
N TYR A 168 13.14 11.79 2.54
CA TYR A 168 13.33 13.11 3.12
C TYR A 168 13.81 14.15 2.11
N ASP A 169 14.88 13.85 1.36
CA ASP A 169 15.44 14.78 0.38
C ASP A 169 14.44 15.11 -0.74
N LEU A 170 13.71 14.09 -1.22
CA LEU A 170 12.69 14.27 -2.26
C LEU A 170 11.46 15.01 -1.75
N LEU A 171 10.98 14.72 -0.53
CA LEU A 171 9.87 15.46 0.10
C LEU A 171 10.24 16.93 0.28
N LYS A 172 11.46 17.24 0.73
CA LYS A 172 11.94 18.63 0.81
C LYS A 172 11.98 19.30 -0.56
N GLN A 173 12.39 18.57 -1.60
CA GLN A 173 12.41 19.10 -2.95
C GLN A 173 10.98 19.35 -3.46
N ALA A 174 10.06 18.41 -3.24
CA ALA A 174 8.65 18.55 -3.63
C ALA A 174 7.98 19.72 -2.90
N LEU A 175 8.20 19.86 -1.59
CA LEU A 175 7.63 20.97 -0.81
C LEU A 175 8.18 22.34 -1.21
N ARG A 176 9.43 22.42 -1.71
CA ARG A 176 9.95 23.67 -2.29
C ARG A 176 9.29 24.03 -3.62
N GLN A 177 8.85 23.04 -4.41
CA GLN A 177 8.15 23.26 -5.68
C GLN A 177 6.71 23.68 -5.45
N ASP A 178 6.04 23.05 -4.48
CA ASP A 178 4.69 23.40 -4.04
C ASP A 178 4.62 23.48 -2.51
N PRO A 179 4.79 24.68 -1.93
CA PRO A 179 4.70 24.89 -0.48
C PRO A 179 3.31 24.61 0.10
N ASN A 180 2.27 24.53 -0.72
CA ASN A 180 0.90 24.25 -0.28
C ASN A 180 0.49 22.77 -0.44
N ASP A 181 1.42 21.88 -0.80
CA ASP A 181 1.13 20.46 -0.83
C ASP A 181 1.02 19.90 0.60
N ALA A 182 -0.22 19.80 1.06
CA ALA A 182 -0.53 19.33 2.41
C ALA A 182 -0.04 17.90 2.70
N THR A 183 -0.10 17.01 1.70
CA THR A 183 0.35 15.63 1.84
C THR A 183 1.87 15.56 2.01
N VAL A 184 2.61 16.26 1.15
CA VAL A 184 4.08 16.31 1.20
C VAL A 184 4.55 16.94 2.52
N ALA A 185 3.88 18.01 2.98
CA ALA A 185 4.19 18.64 4.25
C ALA A 185 3.95 17.69 5.45
N ALA A 186 2.83 16.93 5.44
CA ALA A 186 2.50 15.97 6.49
C ALA A 186 3.49 14.79 6.51
N ASP A 187 3.89 14.26 5.35
CA ASP A 187 4.83 13.16 5.26
C ASP A 187 6.24 13.57 5.68
N LEU A 188 6.68 14.77 5.30
CA LEU A 188 7.95 15.32 5.77
C LEU A 188 7.92 15.54 7.29
N ALA A 189 6.80 16.05 7.83
CA ALA A 189 6.60 16.20 9.27
C ALA A 189 6.72 14.87 10.03
N TYR A 190 6.18 13.80 9.46
CA TYR A 190 6.29 12.46 10.05
C TYR A 190 7.75 11.99 10.15
N ILE A 191 8.55 12.18 9.09
CA ILE A 191 9.97 11.82 9.12
C ILE A 191 10.72 12.66 10.17
N GLU A 192 10.46 13.98 10.24
CA GLU A 192 11.06 14.86 11.25
C GLU A 192 10.67 14.44 12.68
N GLN A 193 9.42 14.07 12.90
CA GLN A 193 8.95 13.57 14.18
C GLN A 193 9.67 12.27 14.58
N LYS A 194 9.84 11.33 13.64
CA LYS A 194 10.57 10.08 13.88
C LYS A 194 12.06 10.30 14.14
N ALA A 195 12.64 11.35 13.58
CA ALA A 195 14.01 11.77 13.82
C ALA A 195 14.18 12.53 15.17
N GLY A 196 13.08 12.82 15.88
CA GLY A 196 13.11 13.58 17.14
C GLY A 196 13.10 15.11 16.97
N ASN A 197 12.98 15.60 15.75
CA ASN A 197 12.94 17.04 15.42
C ASN A 197 11.53 17.61 15.64
N THR A 198 11.02 17.51 16.87
CA THR A 198 9.63 17.81 17.22
C THR A 198 9.19 19.21 16.83
N THR A 199 10.05 20.22 16.98
CA THR A 199 9.73 21.61 16.61
C THR A 199 9.48 21.75 15.10
N GLN A 200 10.33 21.15 14.29
CA GLN A 200 10.19 21.17 12.82
C GLN A 200 8.95 20.38 12.39
N ALA A 201 8.73 19.21 12.99
CA ALA A 201 7.55 18.39 12.73
C ALA A 201 6.25 19.16 13.03
N LYS A 202 6.19 19.86 14.17
CA LYS A 202 5.04 20.70 14.55
C LYS A 202 4.75 21.77 13.51
N GLN A 203 5.76 22.49 13.03
CA GLN A 203 5.60 23.53 12.01
C GLN A 203 5.07 22.95 10.69
N LEU A 204 5.62 21.83 10.25
CA LEU A 204 5.21 21.16 9.02
C LEU A 204 3.78 20.60 9.09
N TYR A 205 3.37 20.00 10.23
CA TYR A 205 1.98 19.59 10.41
C TYR A 205 1.01 20.77 10.42
N GLN A 206 1.40 21.90 11.03
CA GLN A 206 0.61 23.13 10.98
C GLN A 206 0.48 23.66 9.54
N GLN A 207 1.58 23.65 8.76
CA GLN A 207 1.56 24.00 7.34
C GLN A 207 0.62 23.09 6.55
N ALA A 208 0.69 21.77 6.78
CA ALA A 208 -0.20 20.80 6.14
C ALA A 208 -1.68 21.10 6.43
N LEU A 209 -2.03 21.38 7.68
CA LEU A 209 -3.40 21.70 8.08
C LEU A 209 -3.88 23.08 7.63
N GLN A 210 -2.97 24.03 7.42
CA GLN A 210 -3.30 25.32 6.79
C GLN A 210 -3.64 25.15 5.30
N ALA A 211 -2.88 24.29 4.60
CA ALA A 211 -3.10 23.99 3.19
C ALA A 211 -4.35 23.10 2.98
N ASP A 212 -4.53 22.10 3.80
CA ASP A 212 -5.72 21.24 3.80
C ASP A 212 -6.14 20.86 5.23
N PRO A 213 -7.17 21.53 5.80
CA PRO A 213 -7.69 21.22 7.12
C PRO A 213 -8.29 19.82 7.25
N THR A 214 -8.45 19.06 6.16
CA THR A 214 -9.01 17.71 6.20
C THR A 214 -7.94 16.62 6.34
N GLN A 215 -6.67 16.97 6.43
CA GLN A 215 -5.54 16.05 6.62
C GLN A 215 -5.61 15.40 8.02
N VAL A 216 -6.27 14.22 8.08
CA VAL A 216 -6.49 13.49 9.35
C VAL A 216 -5.17 13.12 10.01
N ASP A 217 -4.22 12.57 9.25
CA ASP A 217 -2.93 12.12 9.80
C ASP A 217 -2.11 13.29 10.37
N ALA A 218 -2.14 14.46 9.72
CA ALA A 218 -1.48 15.66 10.23
C ALA A 218 -2.10 16.13 11.55
N ALA A 219 -3.44 16.14 11.64
CA ALA A 219 -4.14 16.53 12.86
C ALA A 219 -3.87 15.56 14.01
N VAL A 220 -3.84 14.25 13.73
CA VAL A 220 -3.53 13.21 14.72
C VAL A 220 -2.12 13.38 15.28
N ASN A 221 -1.12 13.46 14.40
CA ASN A 221 0.27 13.54 14.83
C ASN A 221 0.60 14.87 15.51
N LEU A 222 0.03 15.99 15.03
CA LEU A 222 0.15 17.27 15.71
C LEU A 222 -0.46 17.19 17.11
N GLY A 223 -1.63 16.56 17.26
CA GLY A 223 -2.27 16.36 18.56
C GLY A 223 -1.39 15.55 19.52
N VAL A 224 -0.69 14.52 19.04
CA VAL A 224 0.29 13.77 19.85
C VAL A 224 1.42 14.68 20.33
N ILE A 225 1.95 15.54 19.46
CA ILE A 225 3.01 16.50 19.81
C ILE A 225 2.50 17.50 20.86
N GLU A 226 1.28 18.03 20.70
CA GLU A 226 0.69 18.99 21.68
C GLU A 226 0.46 18.33 23.03
N ALA A 227 -0.09 17.12 23.06
CA ALA A 227 -0.30 16.38 24.31
C ALA A 227 1.01 16.10 25.06
N GLN A 228 2.03 15.63 24.34
CA GLN A 228 3.37 15.39 24.91
C GLN A 228 4.07 16.69 25.34
N GLY A 229 3.78 17.78 24.66
CA GLY A 229 4.27 19.13 24.99
C GLY A 229 3.56 19.82 26.18
N GLY A 230 2.56 19.13 26.75
CA GLY A 230 1.81 19.65 27.93
C GLY A 230 0.60 20.52 27.57
N ASP A 231 0.14 20.51 26.33
CA ASP A 231 -1.11 21.15 25.92
C ASP A 231 -2.19 20.12 25.52
N PRO A 232 -2.79 19.39 26.46
CA PRO A 232 -3.82 18.42 26.20
C PRO A 232 -5.11 19.02 25.61
N LYS A 233 -5.34 20.33 25.84
CA LYS A 233 -6.53 21.03 25.30
C LYS A 233 -6.38 21.25 23.80
N ALA A 234 -5.21 21.63 23.32
CA ALA A 234 -4.93 21.74 21.89
C ALA A 234 -5.02 20.38 21.20
N ALA A 235 -4.45 19.34 21.81
CA ALA A 235 -4.56 17.96 21.31
C ALA A 235 -6.03 17.51 21.20
N LEU A 236 -6.82 17.72 22.24
CA LEU A 236 -8.22 17.33 22.26
C LEU A 236 -9.00 17.97 21.11
N LYS A 237 -8.80 19.27 20.86
CA LYS A 237 -9.46 19.99 19.76
C LYS A 237 -9.10 19.39 18.39
N LEU A 238 -7.81 19.19 18.14
CA LEU A 238 -7.33 18.61 16.88
C LEU A 238 -7.93 17.22 16.63
N TRP A 239 -7.93 16.38 17.64
CA TRP A 239 -8.47 15.03 17.53
C TRP A 239 -9.98 14.98 17.45
N GLN A 240 -10.71 15.87 18.11
CA GLN A 240 -12.19 15.99 17.97
C GLN A 240 -12.57 16.34 16.53
N ASP A 241 -11.90 17.32 15.94
CA ASP A 241 -12.13 17.73 14.55
C ASP A 241 -11.79 16.57 13.57
N ALA A 242 -10.66 15.89 13.77
CA ALA A 242 -10.25 14.75 12.96
C ALA A 242 -11.20 13.55 13.11
N PHE A 243 -11.62 13.22 14.35
CA PHE A 243 -12.55 12.13 14.62
C PHE A 243 -13.97 12.40 14.08
N GLY A 244 -14.38 13.66 14.08
CA GLY A 244 -15.63 14.05 13.43
C GLY A 244 -15.66 13.74 11.93
N ARG A 245 -14.51 13.87 11.25
CA ARG A 245 -14.35 13.56 9.82
C ARG A 245 -14.08 12.07 9.56
N ALA A 246 -13.37 11.39 10.44
CA ALA A 246 -12.98 9.99 10.30
C ALA A 246 -13.36 9.15 11.54
N PRO A 247 -14.67 8.97 11.83
CA PRO A 247 -15.11 8.30 13.06
C PRO A 247 -14.78 6.81 13.14
N ALA A 248 -14.41 6.19 12.03
CA ALA A 248 -13.92 4.81 11.97
C ALA A 248 -12.43 4.69 12.35
N HIS A 249 -11.71 5.81 12.51
CA HIS A 249 -10.29 5.80 12.85
C HIS A 249 -10.10 5.56 14.36
N SER A 250 -9.96 4.28 14.72
CA SER A 250 -9.96 3.83 16.11
C SER A 250 -8.88 4.46 16.99
N ALA A 251 -7.68 4.71 16.43
CA ALA A 251 -6.59 5.30 17.19
C ALA A 251 -6.97 6.70 17.73
N ILE A 252 -7.57 7.56 16.88
CA ILE A 252 -8.01 8.91 17.32
C ILE A 252 -9.03 8.80 18.47
N GLY A 253 -10.01 7.89 18.34
CA GLY A 253 -11.03 7.73 19.38
C GLY A 253 -10.46 7.22 20.70
N ILE A 254 -9.43 6.37 20.67
CA ILE A 254 -8.70 5.91 21.86
C ILE A 254 -7.88 7.05 22.48
N ASP A 255 -7.17 7.85 21.68
CA ASP A 255 -6.38 8.99 22.14
C ASP A 255 -7.28 10.07 22.76
N LEU A 256 -8.45 10.34 22.14
CA LEU A 256 -9.49 11.21 22.70
C LEU A 256 -9.98 10.69 24.06
N ALA A 257 -10.23 9.40 24.17
CA ALA A 257 -10.69 8.79 25.41
C ALA A 257 -9.61 8.90 26.51
N LEU A 258 -8.34 8.67 26.17
CA LEU A 258 -7.23 8.75 27.10
C LEU A 258 -7.08 10.15 27.65
N VAL A 259 -6.94 11.16 26.78
CA VAL A 259 -6.77 12.55 27.21
C VAL A 259 -7.99 13.08 27.94
N SER A 260 -9.22 12.72 27.51
CA SER A 260 -10.43 13.09 28.23
C SER A 260 -10.46 12.51 29.64
N CYS A 261 -10.05 11.25 29.80
CA CYS A 261 -9.98 10.62 31.13
C CYS A 261 -8.94 11.29 32.02
N ASP A 262 -7.74 11.57 31.52
CA ASP A 262 -6.67 12.27 32.25
C ASP A 262 -7.08 13.69 32.68
N MET A 263 -7.99 14.31 31.93
CA MET A 263 -8.61 15.58 32.27
C MET A 263 -9.80 15.44 33.23
N GLY A 264 -10.11 14.22 33.70
CA GLY A 264 -11.25 13.95 34.59
C GLY A 264 -12.61 13.85 33.88
N GLN A 265 -12.63 13.89 32.55
CA GLN A 265 -13.85 13.83 31.71
C GLN A 265 -14.19 12.38 31.36
N VAL A 266 -14.43 11.54 32.37
CA VAL A 266 -14.61 10.10 32.22
C VAL A 266 -15.79 9.75 31.30
N ASP A 267 -16.88 10.49 31.36
CA ASP A 267 -18.06 10.22 30.52
C ASP A 267 -17.83 10.54 29.05
N ALA A 268 -17.02 11.58 28.75
CA ALA A 268 -16.57 11.86 27.40
C ALA A 268 -15.68 10.72 26.88
N ALA A 269 -14.76 10.23 27.70
CA ALA A 269 -13.91 9.09 27.36
C ALA A 269 -14.74 7.83 27.00
N ARG A 270 -15.77 7.50 27.80
CA ARG A 270 -16.71 6.41 27.50
C ARG A 270 -17.42 6.62 26.15
N THR A 271 -17.84 7.85 25.87
CA THR A 271 -18.54 8.19 24.62
C THR A 271 -17.64 7.93 23.41
N TYR A 272 -16.37 8.34 23.45
CA TYR A 272 -15.43 8.08 22.37
C TYR A 272 -15.16 6.59 22.16
N LEU A 273 -14.94 5.82 23.24
CA LEU A 273 -14.73 4.37 23.14
C LEU A 273 -15.96 3.64 22.59
N ASN A 274 -17.16 4.00 23.03
CA ASN A 274 -18.39 3.44 22.48
C ASN A 274 -18.52 3.73 20.99
N ARG A 275 -18.13 4.95 20.54
CA ARG A 275 -18.11 5.28 19.12
C ARG A 275 -17.09 4.48 18.35
N VAL A 276 -15.89 4.25 18.87
CA VAL A 276 -14.89 3.34 18.27
C VAL A 276 -15.44 1.94 18.13
N LEU A 277 -16.10 1.40 19.15
CA LEU A 277 -16.65 0.05 19.16
C LEU A 277 -17.87 -0.13 18.23
N GLN A 278 -18.56 0.95 17.86
CA GLN A 278 -19.58 0.91 16.80
C GLN A 278 -19.00 0.53 15.43
N PHE A 279 -17.79 1.00 15.11
CA PHE A 279 -17.11 0.73 13.85
C PHE A 279 -16.21 -0.50 13.92
N ASN A 280 -15.61 -0.77 15.08
CA ASN A 280 -14.68 -1.86 15.31
C ASN A 280 -15.06 -2.64 16.58
N PRO A 281 -16.15 -3.42 16.55
CA PRO A 281 -16.68 -4.08 17.74
C PRO A 281 -15.70 -5.04 18.40
N ASP A 282 -14.76 -5.61 17.63
CA ASP A 282 -13.78 -6.59 18.09
C ASP A 282 -12.44 -6.00 18.57
N LEU A 283 -12.32 -4.67 18.64
CA LEU A 283 -11.10 -4.02 19.08
C LEU A 283 -10.86 -4.21 20.59
N ALA A 284 -10.05 -5.21 20.93
CA ALA A 284 -9.77 -5.61 22.32
C ALA A 284 -9.31 -4.44 23.19
N ARG A 285 -8.39 -3.59 22.69
CA ARG A 285 -7.86 -2.44 23.43
C ARG A 285 -8.95 -1.45 23.82
N ALA A 286 -9.92 -1.17 22.93
CA ALA A 286 -11.02 -0.25 23.25
C ALA A 286 -12.00 -0.84 24.27
N ARG A 287 -12.30 -2.15 24.16
CA ARG A 287 -13.13 -2.85 25.16
C ARG A 287 -12.46 -2.83 26.54
N GLN A 288 -11.19 -3.21 26.61
CA GLN A 288 -10.43 -3.22 27.87
C GLN A 288 -10.39 -1.84 28.52
N PHE A 289 -10.15 -0.80 27.74
CA PHE A 289 -10.15 0.55 28.25
C PHE A 289 -11.54 0.95 28.76
N LEU A 290 -12.61 0.62 28.06
CA LEU A 290 -13.98 0.88 28.52
C LEU A 290 -14.30 0.14 29.84
N GLU A 291 -13.84 -1.09 29.99
CA GLU A 291 -13.95 -1.86 31.26
C GLU A 291 -13.21 -1.15 32.39
N HIS A 292 -12.00 -0.66 32.15
CA HIS A 292 -11.22 0.11 33.14
C HIS A 292 -11.93 1.41 33.56
N LEU A 293 -12.57 2.12 32.59
CA LEU A 293 -13.36 3.32 32.90
C LEU A 293 -14.64 3.02 33.68
N ASN A 294 -15.17 1.80 33.59
CA ASN A 294 -16.35 1.38 34.34
C ASN A 294 -16.01 0.83 35.73
N ALA A 295 -14.74 0.61 36.04
CA ALA A 295 -14.31 0.24 37.40
C ALA A 295 -14.50 1.37 38.38
N GLN A 296 -14.50 1.06 39.69
CA GLN A 296 -14.58 2.04 40.75
C GLN A 296 -13.36 1.92 41.68
N PRO A 297 -12.48 2.94 41.73
CA PRO A 297 -12.50 4.16 40.91
C PRO A 297 -12.15 3.88 39.43
N PRO A 298 -12.57 4.78 38.49
CA PRO A 298 -12.21 4.67 37.11
C PRO A 298 -10.69 4.72 36.88
N LYS A 299 -10.18 3.92 35.92
CA LYS A 299 -8.75 3.87 35.59
C LYS A 299 -8.52 4.36 34.17
N CYS A 300 -7.69 5.39 34.03
CA CYS A 300 -7.32 5.98 32.74
C CYS A 300 -6.16 5.20 32.08
N GLN A 301 -6.38 3.91 31.82
CA GLN A 301 -5.38 3.03 31.18
C GLN A 301 -6.06 2.23 30.08
N PRO A 302 -5.57 2.34 28.81
CA PRO A 302 -6.10 1.58 27.67
C PRO A 302 -5.71 0.11 27.71
#